data_fe050377eb7d9a81778fb2626813bdad
#
_entry.id   fe050377eb7d9a81778fb2626813bdad
#
_cell.length_a   1.000
_cell.length_b   1.000
_cell.length_c   1.000
_cell.angle_alpha   90.00
_cell.angle_beta   90.00
_cell.angle_gamma   90.00
#
_symmetry.space_group_name_H-M   'P 1'
#
loop_
_entity.id
_entity.type
_entity.pdbx_description
1 polymer ?
#
loop_
_entity_poly.entity_id
_entity_poly.type
_entity_poly.pdbx_seq_one_letter_code
_entity_poly.pdbx_strand_id
1 'polypeptide(L)'
;VIVMVGAPNATVAAYDTESGKRKWNAGTNDAAGYSTPIAAAIGSQAGVVAVTGDSVLFIKRDDGMVLHRHPYVTDYKCNTACAVAVDANHFVISSGENHGSVMLAIDNTTGTLSARWSAIGPQAEFRSEWQTPILLGKYLYAFDNVGSAGSVTHLTCIDATTGKPVWQEKRFGKGNHIFADGKLWMTTMKGEVVIGRPSPKGFAELSRARVMGMTRQAPALSDGRLYVRDETKIICIAVK
;
A
#
# COMPACT_ATOMS: atom_id res chain seq x y z
N VAL A 1 9.69 4.93 17.20
CA VAL A 1 9.32 4.04 16.08
C VAL A 1 8.01 3.33 16.40
N ILE A 2 7.16 3.11 15.38
CA ILE A 2 5.87 2.43 15.53
C ILE A 2 5.86 1.18 14.64
N VAL A 3 5.47 0.05 15.22
CA VAL A 3 5.55 -1.26 14.55
C VAL A 3 4.26 -2.06 14.74
N MET A 4 3.94 -2.88 13.74
CA MET A 4 2.92 -3.93 13.85
C MET A 4 3.49 -5.08 14.68
N VAL A 5 2.79 -5.48 15.72
CA VAL A 5 3.24 -6.57 16.64
C VAL A 5 2.30 -7.77 16.55
N GLY A 6 0.98 -7.55 16.52
CA GLY A 6 -0.01 -8.63 16.44
C GLY A 6 -0.09 -9.49 17.70
N ALA A 7 0.34 -8.97 18.84
CA ALA A 7 0.26 -9.66 20.12
C ALA A 7 -1.04 -9.31 20.86
N PRO A 8 -1.48 -10.14 21.81
CA PRO A 8 -2.60 -9.81 22.69
C PRO A 8 -2.40 -8.45 23.38
N ASN A 9 -3.40 -7.58 23.32
CA ASN A 9 -3.37 -6.20 23.82
C ASN A 9 -2.23 -5.31 23.26
N ALA A 10 -1.65 -5.70 22.13
CA ALA A 10 -0.56 -4.98 21.48
C ALA A 10 -0.55 -5.31 19.98
N THR A 11 -1.61 -5.00 19.25
CA THR A 11 -1.62 -5.14 17.79
C THR A 11 -0.57 -4.23 17.16
N VAL A 12 -0.47 -2.99 17.66
CA VAL A 12 0.54 -2.00 17.28
C VAL A 12 1.24 -1.49 18.52
N ALA A 13 2.52 -1.25 18.47
CA ALA A 13 3.29 -0.69 19.58
C ALA A 13 4.22 0.44 19.14
N ALA A 14 4.41 1.42 20.00
CA ALA A 14 5.39 2.49 19.82
C ALA A 14 6.54 2.36 20.80
N TYR A 15 7.72 2.63 20.31
CA TYR A 15 8.96 2.60 21.05
C TYR A 15 9.72 3.92 20.89
N ASP A 16 10.38 4.33 21.93
CA ASP A 16 11.33 5.42 21.90
C ASP A 16 12.57 5.01 21.07
N THR A 17 13.02 5.88 20.18
CA THR A 17 14.10 5.54 19.25
C THR A 17 15.50 5.53 19.88
N GLU A 18 15.68 6.24 20.98
CA GLU A 18 16.99 6.33 21.66
C GLU A 18 17.12 5.24 22.69
N SER A 19 16.10 5.07 23.54
CA SER A 19 16.15 4.13 24.68
C SER A 19 15.60 2.74 24.34
N GLY A 20 14.86 2.57 23.23
CA GLY A 20 14.13 1.34 22.91
C GLY A 20 12.95 1.05 23.83
N LYS A 21 12.64 1.91 24.80
CA LYS A 21 11.55 1.69 25.73
C LYS A 21 10.19 1.87 25.06
N ARG A 22 9.27 0.96 25.40
CA ARG A 22 7.91 1.04 24.88
C ARG A 22 7.19 2.25 25.46
N LYS A 23 6.57 3.06 24.60
CA LYS A 23 5.78 4.24 24.95
C LYS A 23 4.30 3.90 25.13
N TRP A 24 3.73 3.15 24.20
CA TRP A 24 2.33 2.73 24.27
C TRP A 24 2.07 1.46 23.43
N ASN A 25 0.95 0.82 23.67
CA ASN A 25 0.35 -0.23 22.84
C ASN A 25 -1.01 0.23 22.36
N ALA A 26 -1.45 -0.27 21.21
CA ALA A 26 -2.75 -0.04 20.63
C ALA A 26 -3.34 -1.32 20.03
N GLY A 27 -4.67 -1.40 20.00
CA GLY A 27 -5.41 -2.57 19.52
C GLY A 27 -5.38 -3.72 20.53
N THR A 28 -6.28 -4.69 20.33
CA THR A 28 -6.47 -5.79 21.28
C THR A 28 -5.93 -7.12 20.78
N ASN A 29 -6.58 -7.74 19.79
CA ASN A 29 -6.28 -9.10 19.36
C ASN A 29 -6.27 -9.26 17.85
N ASP A 30 -6.07 -8.20 17.10
CA ASP A 30 -5.94 -8.32 15.65
C ASP A 30 -4.63 -9.02 15.32
N ALA A 31 -4.67 -9.96 14.41
CA ALA A 31 -3.47 -10.56 13.85
C ALA A 31 -2.59 -9.48 13.20
N ALA A 32 -1.29 -9.62 13.23
CA ALA A 32 -0.42 -8.77 12.44
C ALA A 32 -0.77 -8.95 10.96
N GLY A 33 -1.02 -7.84 10.25
CA GLY A 33 -0.90 -7.82 8.80
C GLY A 33 0.57 -7.77 8.41
N TYR A 34 0.82 -7.67 7.12
CA TYR A 34 2.20 -7.52 6.60
C TYR A 34 2.52 -6.08 6.21
N SER A 35 1.57 -5.17 6.38
CA SER A 35 1.74 -3.75 6.07
C SER A 35 2.53 -3.04 7.16
N THR A 36 3.16 -1.94 6.78
CA THR A 36 3.78 -1.02 7.73
C THR A 36 2.76 0.03 8.17
N PRO A 37 2.62 0.32 9.47
CA PRO A 37 1.82 1.46 9.93
C PRO A 37 2.32 2.77 9.31
N ILE A 38 1.42 3.61 8.83
CA ILE A 38 1.76 4.90 8.25
C ILE A 38 1.43 6.05 9.21
N ALA A 39 2.27 7.06 9.24
CA ALA A 39 1.94 8.32 9.89
C ALA A 39 1.01 9.13 8.98
N ALA A 40 -0.09 9.64 9.53
CA ALA A 40 -1.06 10.45 8.81
C ALA A 40 -1.74 11.45 9.76
N ALA A 41 -2.31 12.52 9.20
CA ALA A 41 -3.32 13.27 9.92
C ALA A 41 -4.63 12.45 9.93
N ILE A 42 -5.32 12.43 11.05
CA ILE A 42 -6.63 11.80 11.25
C ILE A 42 -7.55 12.91 11.72
N GLY A 43 -8.30 13.50 10.78
CA GLY A 43 -8.95 14.78 11.03
C GLY A 43 -7.92 15.85 11.39
N SER A 44 -8.08 16.49 12.54
CA SER A 44 -7.14 17.50 13.05
C SER A 44 -6.01 16.92 13.91
N GLN A 45 -5.96 15.59 14.10
CA GLN A 45 -5.02 14.96 15.02
C GLN A 45 -3.85 14.27 14.26
N ALA A 46 -2.66 14.32 14.86
CA ALA A 46 -1.56 13.49 14.40
C ALA A 46 -1.83 12.03 14.75
N GLY A 47 -1.81 11.16 13.76
CA GLY A 47 -2.21 9.77 13.91
C GLY A 47 -1.32 8.78 13.21
N VAL A 48 -1.72 7.53 13.34
CA VAL A 48 -1.15 6.36 12.68
C VAL A 48 -2.30 5.53 12.13
N VAL A 49 -2.18 5.11 10.89
CA VAL A 49 -3.11 4.16 10.27
C VAL A 49 -2.39 2.84 10.09
N ALA A 50 -2.94 1.78 10.67
CA ALA A 50 -2.40 0.43 10.62
C ALA A 50 -3.41 -0.54 9.97
N VAL A 51 -3.01 -1.20 8.91
CA VAL A 51 -3.80 -2.25 8.26
C VAL A 51 -3.36 -3.59 8.84
N THR A 52 -4.17 -4.12 9.75
CA THR A 52 -3.91 -5.39 10.44
C THR A 52 -4.41 -6.58 9.62
N GLY A 53 -4.30 -7.79 10.12
CA GLY A 53 -4.92 -8.97 9.50
C GLY A 53 -6.46 -8.99 9.60
N ASP A 54 -7.05 -8.20 10.49
CA ASP A 54 -8.48 -8.25 10.80
C ASP A 54 -9.20 -6.89 10.61
N SER A 55 -8.45 -5.79 10.62
CA SER A 55 -9.05 -4.45 10.57
C SER A 55 -8.09 -3.37 10.11
N VAL A 56 -8.63 -2.17 9.91
CA VAL A 56 -7.86 -0.93 9.82
C VAL A 56 -8.03 -0.18 11.14
N LEU A 57 -6.92 0.10 11.81
CA LEU A 57 -6.88 0.86 13.05
C LEU A 57 -6.42 2.29 12.76
N PHE A 58 -7.17 3.24 13.26
CA PHE A 58 -6.80 4.66 13.29
C PHE A 58 -6.43 5.00 14.74
N ILE A 59 -5.18 5.35 14.96
CA ILE A 59 -4.57 5.41 16.28
C ILE A 59 -4.01 6.81 16.48
N LYS A 60 -4.26 7.41 17.64
CA LYS A 60 -3.62 8.65 18.03
C LYS A 60 -2.13 8.41 18.29
N ARG A 61 -1.28 9.20 17.66
CA ARG A 61 0.16 8.98 17.65
C ARG A 61 0.81 9.05 19.03
N ASP A 62 0.29 9.96 19.89
CA ASP A 62 1.01 10.35 21.09
C ASP A 62 0.80 9.38 22.26
N ASP A 63 -0.38 8.75 22.34
CA ASP A 63 -0.76 7.88 23.47
C ASP A 63 -1.27 6.48 23.07
N GLY A 64 -1.42 6.21 21.76
CA GLY A 64 -1.88 4.92 21.27
C GLY A 64 -3.39 4.70 21.36
N MET A 65 -4.18 5.71 21.70
CA MET A 65 -5.64 5.58 21.74
C MET A 65 -6.17 5.23 20.35
N VAL A 66 -6.95 4.16 20.25
CA VAL A 66 -7.64 3.79 19.00
C VAL A 66 -8.82 4.74 18.81
N LEU A 67 -8.74 5.58 17.81
CA LEU A 67 -9.78 6.56 17.44
C LEU A 67 -10.90 5.89 16.68
N HIS A 68 -10.53 5.04 15.71
CA HIS A 68 -11.49 4.31 14.87
C HIS A 68 -10.95 2.92 14.55
N ARG A 69 -11.88 2.00 14.34
CA ARG A 69 -11.62 0.65 13.84
C ARG A 69 -12.62 0.30 12.76
N HIS A 70 -12.13 -0.16 11.62
CA HIS A 70 -12.95 -0.66 10.52
C HIS A 70 -12.60 -2.12 10.24
N PRO A 71 -13.54 -3.07 10.28
CA PRO A 71 -13.31 -4.46 9.92
C PRO A 71 -12.81 -4.57 8.47
N TYR A 72 -11.69 -5.24 8.25
CA TYR A 72 -11.12 -5.47 6.94
C TYR A 72 -10.40 -6.82 6.94
N VAL A 73 -11.16 -7.87 6.71
CA VAL A 73 -10.70 -9.26 6.82
C VAL A 73 -10.52 -9.85 5.43
N THR A 74 -9.32 -10.34 5.14
CA THR A 74 -9.02 -11.10 3.93
C THR A 74 -8.87 -12.59 4.26
N ASP A 75 -8.99 -13.47 3.27
CA ASP A 75 -9.01 -14.94 3.49
C ASP A 75 -7.78 -15.44 4.25
N TYR A 76 -6.61 -14.85 4.00
CA TYR A 76 -5.35 -15.26 4.63
C TYR A 76 -4.84 -14.28 5.68
N LYS A 77 -5.60 -13.22 5.99
CA LYS A 77 -5.14 -12.10 6.83
C LYS A 77 -3.83 -11.45 6.33
N CYS A 78 -3.55 -11.61 5.06
CA CYS A 78 -2.33 -11.15 4.36
C CYS A 78 -2.52 -9.75 3.78
N ASN A 79 -2.73 -8.75 4.63
CA ASN A 79 -2.84 -7.35 4.22
C ASN A 79 -1.45 -6.74 4.12
N THR A 80 -0.87 -6.73 2.92
CA THR A 80 0.53 -6.33 2.69
C THR A 80 0.67 -4.86 2.26
N ALA A 81 -0.30 -4.33 1.51
CA ALA A 81 -0.29 -2.92 1.13
C ALA A 81 -0.57 -2.02 2.35
N CYS A 82 0.20 -0.95 2.49
CA CYS A 82 -0.09 0.07 3.48
C CYS A 82 -1.35 0.86 3.08
N ALA A 83 -2.00 1.47 4.05
CA ALA A 83 -3.04 2.46 3.76
C ALA A 83 -2.46 3.63 2.94
N VAL A 84 -3.28 4.24 2.10
CA VAL A 84 -2.93 5.47 1.38
C VAL A 84 -3.80 6.60 1.91
N ALA A 85 -3.21 7.56 2.59
CA ALA A 85 -3.88 8.78 2.98
C ALA A 85 -4.06 9.67 1.74
N VAL A 86 -5.31 9.86 1.32
CA VAL A 86 -5.66 10.80 0.24
C VAL A 86 -5.65 12.22 0.77
N ASP A 87 -6.19 12.40 1.96
CA ASP A 87 -6.09 13.61 2.79
C ASP A 87 -6.29 13.22 4.27
N ALA A 88 -6.49 14.21 5.16
CA ALA A 88 -6.67 13.96 6.60
C ALA A 88 -7.94 13.17 6.97
N ASN A 89 -8.88 13.04 6.04
CA ASN A 89 -10.18 12.42 6.29
C ASN A 89 -10.46 11.22 5.38
N HIS A 90 -9.66 10.99 4.34
CA HIS A 90 -9.91 9.95 3.34
C HIS A 90 -8.70 9.03 3.21
N PHE A 91 -8.95 7.73 3.34
CA PHE A 91 -7.92 6.69 3.33
C PHE A 91 -8.34 5.54 2.43
N VAL A 92 -7.50 5.19 1.46
CA VAL A 92 -7.73 4.02 0.61
C VAL A 92 -6.96 2.83 1.16
N ILE A 93 -7.67 1.72 1.30
CA ILE A 93 -7.14 0.41 1.71
C ILE A 93 -7.35 -0.54 0.54
N SER A 94 -6.34 -1.34 0.24
CA SER A 94 -6.40 -2.31 -0.86
C SER A 94 -5.70 -3.59 -0.48
N SER A 95 -6.26 -4.73 -0.88
CA SER A 95 -5.63 -6.04 -0.71
C SER A 95 -5.82 -6.90 -1.94
N GLY A 96 -4.84 -7.75 -2.20
CA GLY A 96 -4.89 -8.78 -3.23
C GLY A 96 -5.84 -9.93 -2.88
N GLU A 97 -5.54 -11.14 -3.35
CA GLU A 97 -6.27 -12.38 -3.06
C GLU A 97 -7.79 -12.27 -3.33
N ASN A 98 -8.16 -11.64 -4.45
CA ASN A 98 -9.55 -11.34 -4.82
C ASN A 98 -10.33 -10.48 -3.84
N HIS A 99 -9.67 -9.83 -2.88
CA HIS A 99 -10.36 -9.02 -1.89
C HIS A 99 -10.85 -7.70 -2.48
N GLY A 100 -9.95 -6.80 -2.84
CA GLY A 100 -10.32 -5.50 -3.42
C GLY A 100 -9.94 -4.31 -2.56
N SER A 101 -10.69 -3.20 -2.73
CA SER A 101 -10.36 -1.92 -2.12
C SER A 101 -11.56 -1.22 -1.53
N VAL A 102 -11.30 -0.38 -0.53
CA VAL A 102 -12.28 0.49 0.11
C VAL A 102 -11.67 1.87 0.36
N MET A 103 -12.45 2.92 0.20
CA MET A 103 -12.12 4.24 0.74
C MET A 103 -12.89 4.46 2.03
N LEU A 104 -12.17 4.66 3.11
CA LEU A 104 -12.70 5.05 4.40
C LEU A 104 -12.67 6.56 4.53
N ALA A 105 -13.76 7.14 5.03
CA ALA A 105 -13.89 8.57 5.26
C ALA A 105 -14.27 8.86 6.72
N ILE A 106 -13.65 9.87 7.28
CA ILE A 106 -13.96 10.42 8.60
C ILE A 106 -14.80 11.68 8.41
N ASP A 107 -16.01 11.68 8.93
CA ASP A 107 -16.86 12.86 8.94
C ASP A 107 -16.35 13.88 9.97
N ASN A 108 -16.00 15.07 9.51
CA ASN A 108 -15.43 16.11 10.35
C ASN A 108 -16.42 16.68 11.41
N THR A 109 -17.72 16.51 11.18
CA THR A 109 -18.75 17.04 12.10
C THR A 109 -19.06 16.05 13.20
N THR A 110 -19.23 14.78 12.84
CA THR A 110 -19.63 13.72 13.77
C THR A 110 -18.44 12.91 14.29
N GLY A 111 -17.29 12.98 13.62
CA GLY A 111 -16.13 12.14 13.88
C GLY A 111 -16.34 10.68 13.49
N THR A 112 -17.40 10.32 12.78
CA THR A 112 -17.69 8.93 12.43
C THR A 112 -16.89 8.45 11.23
N LEU A 113 -16.41 7.21 11.29
CA LEU A 113 -15.74 6.53 10.18
C LEU A 113 -16.76 5.72 9.36
N SER A 114 -16.77 5.90 8.06
CA SER A 114 -17.63 5.14 7.14
C SER A 114 -16.92 4.85 5.82
N ALA A 115 -17.42 3.84 5.08
CA ALA A 115 -16.96 3.60 3.71
C ALA A 115 -17.62 4.60 2.75
N ARG A 116 -16.82 5.40 2.05
CA ARG A 116 -17.31 6.31 1.00
C ARG A 116 -17.60 5.56 -0.30
N TRP A 117 -16.74 4.61 -0.64
CA TRP A 117 -16.96 3.62 -1.67
C TRP A 117 -16.27 2.31 -1.28
N SER A 118 -16.77 1.21 -1.85
CA SER A 118 -16.23 -0.12 -1.65
C SER A 118 -16.33 -0.92 -2.95
N ALA A 119 -15.23 -1.53 -3.34
CA ALA A 119 -15.11 -2.44 -4.49
C ALA A 119 -14.43 -3.70 -3.99
N ILE A 120 -15.21 -4.57 -3.37
CA ILE A 120 -14.74 -5.81 -2.72
C ILE A 120 -15.24 -7.02 -3.49
N GLY A 121 -14.42 -8.04 -3.55
CA GLY A 121 -14.71 -9.33 -4.16
C GLY A 121 -14.03 -9.55 -5.51
N PRO A 122 -14.31 -10.68 -6.17
CA PRO A 122 -13.62 -11.10 -7.39
C PRO A 122 -13.76 -10.15 -8.58
N GLN A 123 -14.82 -9.33 -8.58
CA GLN A 123 -15.09 -8.33 -9.63
C GLN A 123 -14.43 -6.97 -9.34
N ALA A 124 -13.72 -6.83 -8.24
CA ALA A 124 -12.94 -5.63 -7.98
C ALA A 124 -11.90 -5.42 -9.09
N GLU A 125 -11.60 -4.16 -9.39
CA GLU A 125 -10.66 -3.80 -10.46
C GLU A 125 -9.41 -3.08 -9.91
N PHE A 126 -9.20 -3.16 -8.58
CA PHE A 126 -8.03 -2.60 -7.91
C PHE A 126 -7.71 -3.39 -6.65
N ARG A 127 -6.76 -4.34 -6.76
CA ARG A 127 -6.36 -5.30 -5.73
C ARG A 127 -4.86 -5.30 -5.56
N SER A 128 -4.37 -4.38 -4.74
CA SER A 128 -2.93 -4.30 -4.44
C SER A 128 -2.53 -5.42 -3.49
N GLU A 129 -1.51 -6.20 -3.85
CA GLU A 129 -1.08 -7.35 -3.05
C GLU A 129 0.25 -7.09 -2.34
N TRP A 130 1.33 -6.81 -3.07
CA TRP A 130 2.66 -6.64 -2.47
C TRP A 130 3.18 -5.22 -2.49
N GLN A 131 2.43 -4.31 -3.03
CA GLN A 131 2.82 -2.92 -3.18
C GLN A 131 1.73 -2.00 -2.64
N THR A 132 2.16 -0.88 -2.11
CA THR A 132 1.25 0.20 -1.74
C THR A 132 0.94 1.04 -2.97
N PRO A 133 -0.33 1.37 -3.26
CA PRO A 133 -0.68 2.26 -4.36
C PRO A 133 0.00 3.62 -4.26
N ILE A 134 0.41 4.17 -5.38
CA ILE A 134 0.99 5.52 -5.47
C ILE A 134 -0.12 6.52 -5.78
N LEU A 135 -0.28 7.51 -4.92
CA LEU A 135 -1.23 8.61 -5.12
C LEU A 135 -0.55 9.78 -5.82
N LEU A 136 -1.07 10.19 -6.98
CA LEU A 136 -0.64 11.38 -7.72
C LEU A 136 -1.87 12.25 -8.03
N GLY A 137 -1.98 13.37 -7.36
CA GLY A 137 -3.21 14.18 -7.36
C GLY A 137 -4.38 13.37 -6.80
N LYS A 138 -5.41 13.14 -7.59
CA LYS A 138 -6.56 12.32 -7.22
C LYS A 138 -6.52 10.88 -7.79
N TYR A 139 -5.42 10.45 -8.39
CA TYR A 139 -5.32 9.16 -9.05
C TYR A 139 -4.39 8.23 -8.30
N LEU A 140 -4.81 6.97 -8.17
CA LEU A 140 -4.03 5.89 -7.59
C LEU A 140 -3.52 4.97 -8.70
N TYR A 141 -2.25 4.63 -8.62
CA TYR A 141 -1.57 3.73 -9.55
C TYR A 141 -1.04 2.52 -8.80
N ALA A 142 -1.38 1.32 -9.23
CA ALA A 142 -0.90 0.07 -8.63
C ALA A 142 -1.04 -1.11 -9.59
N PHE A 143 -0.46 -2.23 -9.22
CA PHE A 143 -0.74 -3.51 -9.84
C PHE A 143 -2.05 -4.07 -9.28
N ASP A 144 -3.02 -4.35 -10.15
CA ASP A 144 -4.23 -5.09 -9.83
C ASP A 144 -4.00 -6.59 -10.03
N ASN A 145 -4.03 -7.36 -8.96
CA ASN A 145 -3.79 -8.79 -8.96
C ASN A 145 -5.09 -9.57 -9.08
N VAL A 146 -5.33 -10.15 -10.24
CA VAL A 146 -6.54 -10.91 -10.55
C VAL A 146 -6.37 -12.36 -10.12
N GLY A 147 -7.33 -12.86 -9.37
CA GLY A 147 -7.32 -14.22 -8.82
C GLY A 147 -6.50 -14.37 -7.54
N SER A 148 -6.75 -15.41 -6.79
CA SER A 148 -6.10 -15.67 -5.49
C SER A 148 -4.59 -15.88 -5.60
N ALA A 149 -4.09 -16.43 -6.68
CA ALA A 149 -2.65 -16.58 -6.91
C ALA A 149 -2.03 -15.39 -7.66
N GLY A 150 -2.86 -14.41 -8.07
CA GLY A 150 -2.39 -13.23 -8.81
C GLY A 150 -1.63 -13.55 -10.10
N SER A 151 -2.00 -14.62 -10.79
CA SER A 151 -1.35 -15.05 -12.05
C SER A 151 -1.53 -14.05 -13.18
N VAL A 152 -2.60 -13.28 -13.15
CA VAL A 152 -2.88 -12.19 -14.07
C VAL A 152 -2.83 -10.89 -13.29
N THR A 153 -2.00 -9.96 -13.77
CA THR A 153 -1.80 -8.67 -13.10
C THR A 153 -1.85 -7.55 -14.12
N HIS A 154 -2.60 -6.52 -13.82
CA HIS A 154 -2.76 -5.33 -14.63
C HIS A 154 -2.09 -4.15 -13.93
N LEU A 155 -1.40 -3.28 -14.66
CA LEU A 155 -1.06 -1.96 -14.14
C LEU A 155 -2.30 -1.09 -14.29
N THR A 156 -2.83 -0.59 -13.18
CA THR A 156 -4.15 0.05 -13.14
C THR A 156 -4.04 1.44 -12.54
N CYS A 157 -4.80 2.36 -13.13
CA CYS A 157 -5.07 3.68 -12.58
C CYS A 157 -6.54 3.77 -12.21
N ILE A 158 -6.83 4.20 -10.99
CA ILE A 158 -8.18 4.52 -10.55
C ILE A 158 -8.30 5.99 -10.11
N ASP A 159 -9.49 6.54 -10.21
CA ASP A 159 -9.83 7.80 -9.53
C ASP A 159 -10.11 7.48 -8.05
N ALA A 160 -9.27 7.99 -7.16
CA ALA A 160 -9.37 7.72 -5.73
C ALA A 160 -10.71 8.19 -5.14
N THR A 161 -11.34 9.23 -5.70
CA THR A 161 -12.59 9.78 -5.17
C THR A 161 -13.81 8.89 -5.45
N THR A 162 -13.75 8.09 -6.51
CA THR A 162 -14.87 7.23 -6.96
C THR A 162 -14.58 5.73 -6.88
N GLY A 163 -13.30 5.35 -6.74
CA GLY A 163 -12.85 3.96 -6.81
C GLY A 163 -12.92 3.34 -8.22
N LYS A 164 -13.28 4.12 -9.24
CA LYS A 164 -13.47 3.59 -10.59
C LYS A 164 -12.17 3.59 -11.40
N PRO A 165 -11.92 2.54 -12.20
CA PRO A 165 -10.81 2.50 -13.13
C PRO A 165 -10.88 3.67 -14.13
N VAL A 166 -9.72 4.26 -14.37
CA VAL A 166 -9.50 5.25 -15.43
C VAL A 166 -8.89 4.56 -16.64
N TRP A 167 -7.91 3.67 -16.40
CA TRP A 167 -7.33 2.80 -17.42
C TRP A 167 -6.64 1.59 -16.78
N GLN A 168 -6.40 0.56 -17.59
CA GLN A 168 -5.63 -0.64 -17.23
C GLN A 168 -4.73 -1.05 -18.39
N GLU A 169 -3.44 -1.23 -18.11
CA GLU A 169 -2.50 -1.99 -18.95
C GLU A 169 -2.63 -3.47 -18.62
N LYS A 170 -3.39 -4.19 -19.44
CA LYS A 170 -3.74 -5.60 -19.19
C LYS A 170 -2.52 -6.51 -19.29
N ARG A 171 -2.42 -7.47 -18.37
CA ARG A 171 -1.34 -8.49 -18.34
C ARG A 171 0.06 -7.88 -18.26
N PHE A 172 0.21 -6.76 -17.59
CA PHE A 172 1.48 -6.07 -17.44
C PHE A 172 2.55 -6.95 -16.78
N GLY A 173 2.15 -7.76 -15.81
CA GLY A 173 3.01 -8.63 -15.02
C GLY A 173 2.99 -8.24 -13.54
N LYS A 174 3.06 -9.25 -12.68
CA LYS A 174 3.11 -9.08 -11.23
C LYS A 174 4.45 -8.51 -10.81
N GLY A 175 4.46 -7.56 -9.89
CA GLY A 175 5.68 -6.89 -9.50
C GLY A 175 5.51 -5.92 -8.35
N ASN A 176 6.47 -5.03 -8.20
CA ASN A 176 6.49 -3.98 -7.19
C ASN A 176 6.98 -2.65 -7.79
N HIS A 177 6.77 -1.54 -7.11
CA HIS A 177 7.10 -0.23 -7.65
C HIS A 177 7.48 0.80 -6.58
N ILE A 178 8.16 1.83 -7.02
CA ILE A 178 8.31 3.11 -6.33
C ILE A 178 8.01 4.24 -7.33
N PHE A 179 7.74 5.43 -6.79
CA PHE A 179 7.60 6.65 -7.58
C PHE A 179 8.69 7.64 -7.20
N ALA A 180 9.44 8.07 -8.19
CA ALA A 180 10.48 9.07 -8.01
C ALA A 180 10.71 9.81 -9.33
N ASP A 181 11.03 11.08 -9.25
CA ASP A 181 11.39 11.92 -10.40
C ASP A 181 10.35 11.88 -11.54
N GLY A 182 9.06 11.93 -11.16
CA GLY A 182 7.94 11.91 -12.10
C GLY A 182 7.73 10.57 -12.83
N LYS A 183 8.37 9.50 -12.39
CA LYS A 183 8.34 8.18 -13.03
C LYS A 183 7.97 7.08 -12.02
N LEU A 184 7.28 6.05 -12.49
CA LEU A 184 7.22 4.77 -11.83
C LEU A 184 8.47 3.97 -12.22
N TRP A 185 9.14 3.45 -11.20
CA TRP A 185 10.25 2.51 -11.30
C TRP A 185 9.74 1.18 -10.79
N MET A 186 9.65 0.21 -11.66
CA MET A 186 8.97 -1.06 -11.39
C MET A 186 9.91 -2.24 -11.58
N THR A 187 9.73 -3.26 -10.76
CA THR A 187 10.28 -4.60 -10.96
C THR A 187 9.15 -5.56 -11.28
N THR A 188 9.38 -6.54 -12.14
CA THR A 188 8.42 -7.61 -12.39
C THR A 188 8.97 -8.96 -11.93
N MET A 189 8.09 -9.93 -11.65
CA MET A 189 8.49 -11.30 -11.33
C MET A 189 9.29 -11.99 -12.43
N LYS A 190 9.29 -11.43 -13.65
CA LYS A 190 10.14 -11.91 -14.74
C LYS A 190 11.58 -11.39 -14.68
N GLY A 191 11.90 -10.61 -13.64
CA GLY A 191 13.22 -9.99 -13.47
C GLY A 191 13.45 -8.78 -14.37
N GLU A 192 12.38 -8.14 -14.81
CA GLU A 192 12.44 -6.91 -15.58
C GLU A 192 12.45 -5.69 -14.68
N VAL A 193 13.20 -4.67 -15.06
CA VAL A 193 13.02 -3.28 -14.63
C VAL A 193 12.25 -2.56 -15.72
N VAL A 194 11.15 -1.92 -15.32
CA VAL A 194 10.32 -1.12 -16.20
C VAL A 194 10.25 0.31 -15.65
N ILE A 195 10.49 1.29 -16.50
CA ILE A 195 10.45 2.71 -16.13
C ILE A 195 9.43 3.39 -17.04
N GLY A 196 8.55 4.20 -16.47
CA GLY A 196 7.57 4.94 -17.26
C GLY A 196 6.89 6.06 -16.51
N ARG A 197 6.22 6.93 -17.27
CA ARG A 197 5.47 8.06 -16.72
C ARG A 197 3.99 7.69 -16.57
N PRO A 198 3.46 7.67 -15.36
CA PRO A 198 2.03 7.52 -15.14
C PRO A 198 1.31 8.84 -15.43
N SER A 199 0.14 8.75 -16.02
CA SER A 199 -0.78 9.88 -16.18
C SER A 199 -2.23 9.39 -16.19
N PRO A 200 -3.23 10.26 -15.99
CA PRO A 200 -4.63 9.86 -16.15
C PRO A 200 -5.00 9.44 -17.58
N LYS A 201 -4.15 9.77 -18.56
CA LYS A 201 -4.37 9.40 -19.97
C LYS A 201 -3.76 8.04 -20.34
N GLY A 202 -2.96 7.44 -19.46
CA GLY A 202 -2.28 6.18 -19.69
C GLY A 202 -0.88 6.13 -19.09
N PHE A 203 -0.23 5.01 -19.26
CA PHE A 203 1.15 4.77 -18.88
C PHE A 203 2.07 4.89 -20.09
N ALA A 204 3.02 5.81 -20.06
CA ALA A 204 4.02 5.96 -21.08
C ALA A 204 5.29 5.20 -20.68
N GLU A 205 5.46 3.96 -21.18
CA GLU A 205 6.67 3.19 -20.94
C GLU A 205 7.87 3.86 -21.62
N LEU A 206 8.93 4.10 -20.87
CA LEU A 206 10.17 4.73 -21.33
C LEU A 206 11.27 3.68 -21.56
N SER A 207 11.29 2.65 -20.75
CA SER A 207 12.32 1.60 -20.82
C SER A 207 11.81 0.33 -20.15
N ARG A 208 12.24 -0.81 -20.72
CA ARG A 208 12.06 -2.15 -20.17
C ARG A 208 13.28 -2.99 -20.46
N ALA A 209 13.86 -3.61 -19.44
CA ALA A 209 14.97 -4.54 -19.59
C ALA A 209 14.92 -5.66 -18.56
N ARG A 210 15.23 -6.88 -18.95
CA ARG A 210 15.45 -7.97 -18.01
C ARG A 210 16.88 -7.89 -17.48
N VAL A 211 17.03 -7.68 -16.16
CA VAL A 211 18.33 -7.44 -15.54
C VAL A 211 18.67 -8.46 -14.45
N MET A 212 17.70 -9.25 -14.00
CA MET A 212 17.85 -10.18 -12.86
C MET A 212 16.98 -11.42 -13.04
N GLY A 213 17.04 -12.32 -12.06
CA GLY A 213 16.10 -13.43 -11.92
C GLY A 213 14.74 -12.98 -11.36
N MET A 214 13.96 -13.94 -10.89
CA MET A 214 12.65 -13.66 -10.29
C MET A 214 12.80 -12.75 -9.05
N THR A 215 11.91 -11.76 -8.94
CA THR A 215 11.87 -10.88 -7.77
C THR A 215 10.45 -10.47 -7.42
N ARG A 216 10.20 -10.24 -6.12
CA ARG A 216 8.97 -9.63 -5.58
C ARG A 216 9.26 -8.28 -4.91
N GLN A 217 10.52 -7.90 -4.86
CA GLN A 217 10.96 -6.72 -4.11
C GLN A 217 10.77 -5.45 -4.90
N ALA A 218 10.41 -4.37 -4.19
CA ALA A 218 10.45 -3.04 -4.76
C ALA A 218 11.90 -2.65 -5.09
N PRO A 219 12.13 -1.89 -6.16
CA PRO A 219 13.43 -1.26 -6.37
C PRO A 219 13.69 -0.17 -5.33
N ALA A 220 14.95 0.20 -5.12
CA ALA A 220 15.33 1.38 -4.37
C ALA A 220 16.12 2.33 -5.27
N LEU A 221 15.88 3.64 -5.13
CA LEU A 221 16.56 4.68 -5.93
C LEU A 221 17.22 5.68 -5.00
N SER A 222 18.53 5.91 -5.20
CA SER A 222 19.29 6.93 -4.47
C SER A 222 20.42 7.43 -5.35
N ASP A 223 20.62 8.76 -5.37
CA ASP A 223 21.74 9.44 -6.03
C ASP A 223 22.02 8.97 -7.46
N GLY A 224 20.96 8.87 -8.28
CA GLY A 224 21.08 8.42 -9.67
C GLY A 224 21.45 6.94 -9.82
N ARG A 225 21.22 6.14 -8.80
CA ARG A 225 21.46 4.70 -8.81
C ARG A 225 20.21 3.94 -8.42
N LEU A 226 19.83 2.99 -9.27
CA LEU A 226 18.73 2.06 -9.03
C LEU A 226 19.30 0.76 -8.48
N TYR A 227 18.81 0.36 -7.33
CA TYR A 227 19.17 -0.89 -6.67
C TYR A 227 18.01 -1.87 -6.80
N VAL A 228 18.28 -3.02 -7.37
CA VAL A 228 17.33 -4.13 -7.51
C VAL A 228 17.97 -5.43 -7.07
N ARG A 229 17.16 -6.39 -6.63
CA ARG A 229 17.68 -7.69 -6.22
C ARG A 229 16.76 -8.83 -6.62
N ASP A 230 17.35 -9.99 -6.83
CA ASP A 230 16.67 -11.27 -6.88
C ASP A 230 17.05 -12.13 -5.65
N GLU A 231 16.86 -13.44 -5.73
CA GLU A 231 17.19 -14.39 -4.66
C GLU A 231 18.69 -14.57 -4.45
N THR A 232 19.51 -14.23 -5.45
CA THR A 232 20.95 -14.57 -5.46
C THR A 232 21.87 -13.35 -5.46
N LYS A 233 21.40 -12.18 -5.92
CA LYS A 233 22.26 -11.01 -6.12
C LYS A 233 21.51 -9.69 -5.94
N ILE A 234 22.30 -8.67 -5.62
CA ILE A 234 21.90 -7.26 -5.67
C ILE A 234 22.61 -6.62 -6.86
N ILE A 235 21.90 -5.83 -7.62
CA ILE A 235 22.39 -5.13 -8.80
C ILE A 235 22.20 -3.64 -8.59
N CYS A 236 23.25 -2.87 -8.86
CA CYS A 236 23.23 -1.42 -8.90
C CYS A 236 23.34 -0.95 -10.36
N ILE A 237 22.39 -0.17 -10.80
CA ILE A 237 22.31 0.36 -12.18
C ILE A 237 22.39 1.88 -12.10
N ALA A 238 23.36 2.48 -12.79
CA ALA A 238 23.39 3.93 -12.96
C ALA A 238 22.22 4.36 -13.86
N VAL A 239 21.43 5.32 -13.41
CA VAL A 239 20.30 5.89 -14.16
C VAL A 239 20.54 7.40 -14.33
N LYS A 240 20.30 7.87 -15.53
CA LYS A 240 20.48 9.27 -15.91
C LYS A 240 19.14 10.01 -15.96
#